data_cd15e2bd97f0b26c3a35ac267948b49b
#
_entry.id   cd15e2bd97f0b26c3a35ac267948b49b
#
_cell.length_a   1.000
_cell.length_b   1.000
_cell.length_c   1.000
_cell.angle_alpha   90.00
_cell.angle_beta   90.00
_cell.angle_gamma   90.00
#
_symmetry.space_group_name_H-M   'P 1'
#
loop_
_entity.id
_entity.type
_entity.pdbx_description
1 polymer ?
#
loop_
_entity_poly.entity_id
_entity_poly.type
_entity_poly.pdbx_seq_one_letter_code
_entity_poly.pdbx_strand_id
1 'polypeptide(L)'
;FERYREAKRLLFKNYLQNSLKQNRYAILNMDEPFVTEFIPDEPINTLYYSLSKNTNAYLVDCVEDINGLQLTCSVMGETFSVKTPMIGVFNASNILAASLFGYTAKISKEFIISGIERLSGVPGRLERVKNNKGINVFVDYAHTPDALKNVLETLNRLKPRRLIIV
;
A
#
# COMPACT_ATOMS: atom_id res chain seq x y z
N PHE A 1 -18.14 -2.40 12.32
CA PHE A 1 -17.14 -1.56 11.65
C PHE A 1 -16.54 -0.52 12.61
N GLU A 2 -17.35 0.12 13.43
CA GLU A 2 -16.94 1.18 14.38
C GLU A 2 -15.93 0.69 15.43
N ARG A 3 -16.18 -0.46 16.08
CA ARG A 3 -15.26 -1.06 17.06
C ARG A 3 -13.88 -1.41 16.45
N TYR A 4 -13.86 -1.81 15.20
CA TYR A 4 -12.60 -2.12 14.49
C TYR A 4 -11.81 -0.84 14.19
N ARG A 5 -12.48 0.23 13.74
CA ARG A 5 -11.89 1.55 13.53
C ARG A 5 -11.34 2.11 14.84
N GLU A 6 -12.11 2.01 15.93
CA GLU A 6 -11.71 2.44 17.27
C GLU A 6 -10.45 1.69 17.75
N ALA A 7 -10.41 0.37 17.58
CA ALA A 7 -9.23 -0.42 17.94
C ALA A 7 -7.97 0.01 17.16
N LYS A 8 -8.10 0.33 15.87
CA LYS A 8 -6.99 0.88 15.09
C LYS A 8 -6.57 2.28 15.55
N ARG A 9 -7.53 3.12 15.93
CA ARG A 9 -7.28 4.47 16.42
C ARG A 9 -6.40 4.47 17.68
N LEU A 10 -6.54 3.46 18.54
CA LEU A 10 -5.70 3.31 19.75
C LEU A 10 -4.19 3.28 19.43
N LEU A 11 -3.78 2.75 18.27
CA LEU A 11 -2.37 2.76 17.88
C LEU A 11 -1.81 4.18 17.84
N PHE A 12 -2.56 5.13 17.29
CA PHE A 12 -2.13 6.50 17.08
C PHE A 12 -2.41 7.40 18.29
N LYS A 13 -3.62 7.31 18.85
CA LYS A 13 -4.09 8.19 19.93
C LYS A 13 -3.62 7.77 21.32
N ASN A 14 -3.17 6.51 21.48
CA ASN A 14 -2.71 6.02 22.78
C ASN A 14 -1.27 5.49 22.68
N TYR A 15 -1.03 4.40 21.97
CA TYR A 15 0.27 3.73 22.02
C TYR A 15 1.39 4.57 21.41
N LEU A 16 1.19 5.20 20.26
CA LEU A 16 2.19 6.07 19.64
C LEU A 16 2.41 7.33 20.46
N GLN A 17 1.33 7.92 20.94
CA GLN A 17 1.33 9.16 21.71
C GLN A 17 2.08 9.00 23.04
N ASN A 18 1.84 7.91 23.76
CA ASN A 18 2.48 7.61 25.05
C ASN A 18 3.80 6.84 24.91
N SER A 19 4.29 6.63 23.70
CA SER A 19 5.59 5.96 23.49
C SER A 19 6.75 6.82 23.95
N LEU A 20 7.71 6.22 24.67
CA LEU A 20 8.94 6.88 25.11
C LEU A 20 10.01 6.99 24.01
N LYS A 21 9.75 6.48 22.80
CA LYS A 21 10.67 6.57 21.67
C LYS A 21 10.80 8.01 21.20
N GLN A 22 12.02 8.46 20.94
CA GLN A 22 12.28 9.84 20.51
C GLN A 22 11.78 10.13 19.09
N ASN A 23 11.98 9.19 18.16
CA ASN A 23 11.54 9.33 16.76
C ASN A 23 10.21 8.62 16.56
N ARG A 24 9.12 9.39 16.69
CA ARG A 24 7.75 8.91 16.53
C ARG A 24 7.15 9.51 15.26
N TYR A 25 6.61 8.64 14.41
CA TYR A 25 5.94 9.04 13.18
C TYR A 25 4.57 8.37 13.08
N ALA A 26 3.56 9.14 12.71
CA ALA A 26 2.29 8.63 12.20
C ALA A 26 2.32 8.70 10.68
N ILE A 27 2.11 7.59 9.99
CA ILE A 27 2.03 7.52 8.53
C ILE A 27 0.58 7.17 8.18
N LEU A 28 -0.14 8.13 7.58
CA LEU A 28 -1.58 8.06 7.40
C LEU A 28 -1.97 8.14 5.92
N ASN A 29 -2.98 7.35 5.53
CA ASN A 29 -3.56 7.40 4.20
C ASN A 29 -4.54 8.59 4.08
N MET A 30 -4.19 9.59 3.28
CA MET A 30 -5.03 10.78 3.08
C MET A 30 -6.26 10.50 2.18
N ASP A 31 -6.33 9.35 1.53
CA ASP A 31 -7.49 8.96 0.74
C ASP A 31 -8.60 8.34 1.60
N GLU A 32 -8.31 7.98 2.86
CA GLU A 32 -9.30 7.44 3.78
C GLU A 32 -10.23 8.52 4.33
N PRO A 33 -11.56 8.33 4.27
CA PRO A 33 -12.54 9.34 4.70
C PRO A 33 -12.38 9.78 6.16
N PHE A 34 -11.92 8.88 7.02
CA PHE A 34 -11.81 9.09 8.47
C PHE A 34 -10.37 9.36 8.93
N VAL A 35 -9.46 9.73 8.03
CA VAL A 35 -8.04 9.91 8.35
C VAL A 35 -7.80 10.88 9.52
N THR A 36 -8.61 11.92 9.63
CA THR A 36 -8.50 12.93 10.71
C THR A 36 -8.66 12.34 12.11
N GLU A 37 -9.44 11.27 12.26
CA GLU A 37 -9.64 10.60 13.54
C GLU A 37 -8.37 9.89 14.05
N PHE A 38 -7.41 9.63 13.17
CA PHE A 38 -6.16 8.93 13.48
C PHE A 38 -4.98 9.86 13.75
N ILE A 39 -5.14 11.17 13.51
CA ILE A 39 -4.09 12.15 13.77
C ILE A 39 -3.84 12.21 15.28
N PRO A 40 -2.60 12.00 15.77
CA PRO A 40 -2.26 12.13 17.19
C PRO A 40 -2.62 13.51 17.73
N ASP A 41 -3.02 13.60 19.01
CA ASP A 41 -3.38 14.86 19.65
C ASP A 41 -2.12 15.65 20.10
N GLU A 42 -1.04 14.93 20.42
CA GLU A 42 0.27 15.51 20.76
C GLU A 42 1.11 15.78 19.51
N PRO A 43 2.11 16.65 19.55
CA PRO A 43 2.98 16.96 18.43
C PRO A 43 3.86 15.76 18.05
N ILE A 44 3.33 14.87 17.24
CA ILE A 44 4.01 13.74 16.62
C ILE A 44 4.18 14.03 15.13
N ASN A 45 5.35 13.70 14.58
CA ASN A 45 5.60 13.84 13.16
C ASN A 45 4.58 13.01 12.36
N THR A 46 3.61 13.68 11.76
CA THR A 46 2.57 13.02 10.95
C THR A 46 2.85 13.22 9.48
N LEU A 47 3.01 12.12 8.77
CA LEU A 47 3.24 12.07 7.33
C LEU A 47 2.05 11.43 6.64
N TYR A 48 1.74 11.93 5.46
CA TYR A 48 0.59 11.48 4.69
C TYR A 48 1.03 10.88 3.36
N TYR A 49 0.33 9.85 2.93
CA TYR A 49 0.43 9.33 1.57
C TYR A 49 -0.94 9.30 0.90
N SER A 50 -0.95 9.33 -0.43
CA SER A 50 -2.16 9.35 -1.23
C SER A 50 -1.91 8.85 -2.64
N LEU A 51 -2.91 8.20 -3.24
CA LEU A 51 -2.91 7.87 -4.67
C LEU A 51 -3.38 9.03 -5.55
N SER A 52 -4.08 10.02 -4.98
CA SER A 52 -4.78 11.06 -5.73
C SER A 52 -4.42 12.49 -5.33
N LYS A 53 -3.74 12.69 -4.19
CA LYS A 53 -3.47 14.02 -3.63
C LYS A 53 -1.98 14.24 -3.45
N ASN A 54 -1.51 15.45 -3.69
CA ASN A 54 -0.14 15.85 -3.41
C ASN A 54 0.07 15.94 -1.89
N THR A 55 0.85 15.00 -1.36
CA THR A 55 1.14 14.83 0.07
C THR A 55 2.64 14.53 0.27
N ASN A 56 3.06 14.06 1.46
CA ASN A 56 4.45 13.68 1.70
C ASN A 56 4.92 12.52 0.80
N ALA A 57 4.02 11.61 0.46
CA ALA A 57 4.23 10.61 -0.60
C ALA A 57 2.97 10.48 -1.45
N TYR A 58 3.11 10.56 -2.75
CA TYR A 58 1.96 10.42 -3.65
C TYR A 58 2.35 9.75 -4.97
N LEU A 59 1.32 9.17 -5.60
CA LEU A 59 1.44 8.55 -6.91
C LEU A 59 1.42 9.63 -7.99
N VAL A 60 2.44 9.64 -8.84
CA VAL A 60 2.53 10.54 -10.01
C VAL A 60 1.95 9.84 -11.23
N ASP A 61 2.33 8.57 -11.44
CA ASP A 61 1.86 7.75 -12.56
C ASP A 61 1.85 6.28 -12.19
N CYS A 62 0.94 5.51 -12.80
CA CYS A 62 0.78 4.09 -12.57
C CYS A 62 0.38 3.36 -13.86
N VAL A 63 1.21 2.44 -14.30
CA VAL A 63 0.87 1.49 -15.36
C VAL A 63 0.71 0.12 -14.72
N GLU A 64 -0.44 -0.52 -14.94
CA GLU A 64 -0.77 -1.86 -14.43
C GLU A 64 -0.95 -2.82 -15.60
N ASP A 65 -0.27 -3.96 -15.55
CA ASP A 65 -0.51 -5.09 -16.44
C ASP A 65 -0.50 -6.41 -15.65
N ILE A 66 -0.64 -7.54 -16.37
CA ILE A 66 -0.63 -8.87 -15.76
C ILE A 66 0.70 -9.24 -15.10
N ASN A 67 1.78 -8.53 -15.39
CA ASN A 67 3.11 -8.78 -14.83
C ASN A 67 3.38 -7.93 -13.60
N GLY A 68 2.52 -6.95 -13.29
CA GLY A 68 2.63 -6.13 -12.10
C GLY A 68 2.35 -4.64 -12.33
N LEU A 69 2.97 -3.82 -11.48
CA LEU A 69 2.86 -2.36 -11.51
C LEU A 69 4.19 -1.74 -11.89
N GLN A 70 4.13 -0.72 -12.73
CA GLN A 70 5.19 0.27 -12.90
C GLN A 70 4.66 1.60 -12.36
N LEU A 71 5.30 2.09 -11.30
CA LEU A 71 4.89 3.27 -10.56
C LEU A 71 5.93 4.37 -10.71
N THR A 72 5.47 5.61 -10.86
CA THR A 72 6.25 6.80 -10.60
C THR A 72 5.70 7.46 -9.35
N CYS A 73 6.51 7.56 -8.31
CA CYS A 73 6.15 8.09 -7.00
C CYS A 73 6.96 9.34 -6.68
N SER A 74 6.34 10.29 -6.00
CA SER A 74 7.04 11.36 -5.29
C SER A 74 6.99 11.08 -3.80
N VAL A 75 8.15 11.04 -3.14
CA VAL A 75 8.27 10.78 -1.70
C VAL A 75 9.18 11.83 -1.10
N MET A 76 8.67 12.63 -0.17
CA MET A 76 9.39 13.72 0.50
C MET A 76 10.07 14.70 -0.48
N GLY A 77 9.43 14.94 -1.63
CA GLY A 77 9.91 15.85 -2.68
C GLY A 77 10.86 15.21 -3.70
N GLU A 78 11.25 13.95 -3.51
CA GLU A 78 12.03 13.20 -4.49
C GLU A 78 11.14 12.30 -5.35
N THR A 79 11.31 12.36 -6.67
CA THR A 79 10.58 11.50 -7.62
C THR A 79 11.46 10.34 -8.04
N PHE A 80 10.86 9.15 -8.09
CA PHE A 80 11.51 7.94 -8.59
C PHE A 80 10.49 6.97 -9.18
N SER A 81 10.97 6.04 -9.99
CA SER A 81 10.15 4.98 -10.55
C SER A 81 10.56 3.62 -10.00
N VAL A 82 9.58 2.74 -9.81
CA VAL A 82 9.78 1.35 -9.36
C VAL A 82 8.92 0.41 -10.18
N LYS A 83 9.42 -0.82 -10.35
CA LYS A 83 8.67 -1.93 -10.94
C LYS A 83 8.48 -3.02 -9.89
N THR A 84 7.27 -3.54 -9.80
CA THR A 84 6.96 -4.64 -8.87
C THR A 84 6.06 -5.66 -9.55
N PRO A 85 6.24 -6.97 -9.28
CA PRO A 85 5.34 -8.00 -9.79
C PRO A 85 3.97 -8.04 -9.07
N MET A 86 3.78 -7.22 -8.05
CA MET A 86 2.49 -7.12 -7.36
C MET A 86 1.45 -6.46 -8.26
N ILE A 87 0.24 -7.01 -8.27
CA ILE A 87 -0.92 -6.55 -9.05
C ILE A 87 -1.88 -5.81 -8.11
N GLY A 88 -2.60 -4.85 -8.66
CA GLY A 88 -3.60 -4.07 -7.94
C GLY A 88 -3.09 -2.72 -7.47
N VAL A 89 -3.78 -1.65 -7.88
CA VAL A 89 -3.43 -0.25 -7.53
C VAL A 89 -3.39 -0.03 -6.00
N PHE A 90 -4.10 -0.85 -5.21
CA PHE A 90 -3.99 -0.82 -3.75
C PHE A 90 -2.56 -1.15 -3.26
N ASN A 91 -1.77 -1.90 -4.04
CA ASN A 91 -0.36 -2.11 -3.73
C ASN A 91 0.50 -0.87 -3.97
N ALA A 92 0.10 0.03 -4.86
CA ALA A 92 0.74 1.34 -4.97
C ALA A 92 0.61 2.14 -3.66
N SER A 93 -0.57 2.10 -3.02
CA SER A 93 -0.81 2.70 -1.69
C SER A 93 0.10 2.08 -0.62
N ASN A 94 0.24 0.75 -0.61
CA ASN A 94 1.15 0.05 0.31
C ASN A 94 2.61 0.43 0.08
N ILE A 95 3.03 0.58 -1.17
CA ILE A 95 4.39 0.99 -1.56
C ILE A 95 4.69 2.42 -1.10
N LEU A 96 3.74 3.35 -1.25
CA LEU A 96 3.90 4.72 -0.74
C LEU A 96 4.08 4.74 0.78
N ALA A 97 3.26 3.99 1.51
CA ALA A 97 3.37 3.86 2.97
C ALA A 97 4.73 3.27 3.39
N ALA A 98 5.16 2.19 2.73
CA ALA A 98 6.46 1.55 2.99
C ALA A 98 7.63 2.46 2.65
N SER A 99 7.52 3.25 1.58
CA SER A 99 8.54 4.23 1.18
C SER A 99 8.68 5.35 2.22
N LEU A 100 7.57 5.88 2.73
CA LEU A 100 7.61 6.85 3.85
C LEU A 100 8.22 6.25 5.11
N PHE A 101 7.88 5.01 5.43
CA PHE A 101 8.51 4.32 6.58
C PHE A 101 10.01 4.18 6.37
N GLY A 102 10.46 3.72 5.19
CA GLY A 102 11.87 3.63 4.84
C GLY A 102 12.59 4.96 4.97
N TYR A 103 11.96 6.04 4.49
CA TYR A 103 12.49 7.40 4.63
C TYR A 103 12.63 7.82 6.10
N THR A 104 11.63 7.59 6.96
CA THR A 104 11.69 7.90 8.39
C THR A 104 12.75 7.07 9.11
N ALA A 105 13.01 5.86 8.63
CA ALA A 105 14.08 4.99 9.11
C ALA A 105 15.47 5.35 8.55
N LYS A 106 15.59 6.45 7.78
CA LYS A 106 16.83 6.92 7.14
C LYS A 106 17.44 5.88 6.18
N ILE A 107 16.62 5.06 5.55
CA ILE A 107 17.03 4.16 4.48
C ILE A 107 17.18 4.99 3.21
N SER A 108 18.29 4.81 2.47
CA SER A 108 18.50 5.55 1.24
C SER A 108 17.47 5.14 0.16
N LYS A 109 17.19 6.06 -0.73
CA LYS A 109 16.21 5.88 -1.82
C LYS A 109 16.50 4.62 -2.66
N GLU A 110 17.78 4.38 -2.96
CA GLU A 110 18.22 3.23 -3.76
C GLU A 110 17.87 1.91 -3.06
N PHE A 111 18.03 1.84 -1.74
CA PHE A 111 17.65 0.65 -0.97
C PHE A 111 16.13 0.50 -0.85
N ILE A 112 15.37 1.60 -0.76
CA ILE A 112 13.90 1.56 -0.78
C ILE A 112 13.44 1.01 -2.14
N ILE A 113 13.93 1.55 -3.25
CA ILE A 113 13.62 1.09 -4.61
C ILE A 113 13.96 -0.40 -4.76
N SER A 114 15.20 -0.76 -4.42
CA SER A 114 15.67 -2.15 -4.54
C SER A 114 14.84 -3.12 -3.67
N GLY A 115 14.43 -2.70 -2.48
CA GLY A 115 13.57 -3.50 -1.60
C GLY A 115 12.20 -3.76 -2.21
N ILE A 116 11.58 -2.74 -2.81
CA ILE A 116 10.28 -2.84 -3.48
C ILE A 116 10.38 -3.77 -4.69
N GLU A 117 11.40 -3.59 -5.54
CA GLU A 117 11.56 -4.36 -6.78
C GLU A 117 11.90 -5.83 -6.54
N ARG A 118 12.58 -6.15 -5.44
CA ARG A 118 12.91 -7.53 -5.04
C ARG A 118 11.74 -8.26 -4.39
N LEU A 119 10.72 -7.56 -3.94
CA LEU A 119 9.56 -8.18 -3.30
C LEU A 119 8.72 -8.88 -4.37
N SER A 120 8.75 -10.20 -4.40
CA SER A 120 8.03 -11.02 -5.39
C SER A 120 6.52 -11.06 -5.18
N GLY A 121 6.03 -10.56 -4.05
CA GLY A 121 4.62 -10.55 -3.63
C GLY A 121 4.48 -10.77 -2.14
N VAL A 122 3.25 -10.69 -1.66
CA VAL A 122 2.89 -10.98 -0.28
C VAL A 122 2.00 -12.23 -0.29
N PRO A 123 2.33 -13.30 0.47
CA PRO A 123 1.52 -14.51 0.51
C PRO A 123 0.04 -14.20 0.81
N GLY A 124 -0.86 -14.76 -0.01
CA GLY A 124 -2.29 -14.53 0.11
C GLY A 124 -2.78 -13.10 -0.21
N ARG A 125 -2.01 -12.30 -0.93
CA ARG A 125 -2.39 -10.96 -1.41
C ARG A 125 -2.22 -10.88 -2.92
N LEU A 126 -3.23 -11.33 -3.68
CA LEU A 126 -3.14 -11.55 -5.14
C LEU A 126 -1.82 -12.25 -5.52
N GLU A 127 -1.43 -13.20 -4.69
CA GLU A 127 -0.21 -13.98 -4.87
C GLU A 127 -0.31 -14.80 -6.16
N ARG A 128 0.60 -14.54 -7.09
CA ARG A 128 0.62 -15.26 -8.36
C ARG A 128 1.28 -16.63 -8.21
N VAL A 129 0.53 -17.67 -8.50
CA VAL A 129 1.03 -19.04 -8.49
C VAL A 129 1.74 -19.35 -9.83
N LYS A 130 3.03 -19.65 -9.76
CA LYS A 130 3.81 -20.05 -10.92
C LYS A 130 3.32 -21.40 -11.46
N ASN A 131 3.09 -21.48 -12.76
CA ASN A 131 2.69 -22.72 -13.43
C ASN A 131 3.17 -22.73 -14.89
N ASN A 132 3.15 -23.91 -15.51
CA ASN A 132 3.52 -24.13 -16.91
C ASN A 132 2.30 -24.31 -17.83
N LYS A 133 1.09 -24.00 -17.35
CA LYS A 133 -0.17 -24.22 -18.08
C LYS A 133 -0.59 -23.03 -18.95
N GLY A 134 0.16 -21.93 -18.93
CA GLY A 134 -0.19 -20.70 -19.65
C GLY A 134 -1.42 -19.98 -19.09
N ILE A 135 -1.82 -20.29 -17.86
CA ILE A 135 -2.92 -19.65 -17.14
C ILE A 135 -2.39 -18.78 -16.02
N ASN A 136 -3.13 -17.72 -15.66
CA ASN A 136 -2.82 -16.92 -14.49
C ASN A 136 -3.65 -17.43 -13.32
N VAL A 137 -2.98 -17.86 -12.26
CA VAL A 137 -3.61 -18.31 -11.01
C VAL A 137 -3.18 -17.38 -9.90
N PHE A 138 -4.14 -16.89 -9.13
CA PHE A 138 -3.91 -16.00 -8.00
C PHE A 138 -4.54 -16.57 -6.74
N VAL A 139 -3.86 -16.39 -5.61
CA VAL A 139 -4.37 -16.69 -4.27
C VAL A 139 -4.54 -15.40 -3.51
N ASP A 140 -5.72 -15.18 -2.93
CA ASP A 140 -6.02 -14.03 -2.09
C ASP A 140 -6.79 -14.45 -0.85
N TYR A 141 -6.56 -13.76 0.26
CA TYR A 141 -7.25 -13.99 1.53
C TYR A 141 -8.57 -13.20 1.64
N ALA A 142 -9.08 -12.65 0.55
CA ALA A 142 -10.34 -11.93 0.54
C ALA A 142 -11.50 -12.83 1.00
N HIS A 143 -12.08 -12.51 2.16
CA HIS A 143 -13.16 -13.28 2.79
C HIS A 143 -14.35 -12.40 3.19
N THR A 144 -14.34 -11.13 2.80
CA THR A 144 -15.46 -10.20 2.95
C THR A 144 -15.98 -9.75 1.59
N PRO A 145 -17.26 -9.37 1.47
CA PRO A 145 -17.82 -8.90 0.20
C PRO A 145 -17.01 -7.78 -0.44
N ASP A 146 -16.59 -6.79 0.34
CA ASP A 146 -15.81 -5.65 -0.14
C ASP A 146 -14.41 -6.07 -0.60
N ALA A 147 -13.73 -6.94 0.16
CA ALA A 147 -12.42 -7.45 -0.23
C ALA A 147 -12.50 -8.27 -1.52
N LEU A 148 -13.49 -9.15 -1.64
CA LEU A 148 -13.69 -9.94 -2.85
C LEU A 148 -14.01 -9.05 -4.05
N LYS A 149 -14.88 -8.06 -3.87
CA LYS A 149 -15.19 -7.07 -4.91
C LYS A 149 -13.93 -6.38 -5.42
N ASN A 150 -13.06 -5.89 -4.53
CA ASN A 150 -11.82 -5.21 -4.88
C ASN A 150 -10.86 -6.12 -5.67
N VAL A 151 -10.73 -7.38 -5.27
CA VAL A 151 -9.94 -8.38 -6.00
C VAL A 151 -10.48 -8.60 -7.40
N LEU A 152 -11.80 -8.81 -7.53
CA LEU A 152 -12.44 -9.06 -8.82
C LEU A 152 -12.36 -7.85 -9.75
N GLU A 153 -12.58 -6.64 -9.24
CA GLU A 153 -12.44 -5.41 -10.01
C GLU A 153 -11.00 -5.22 -10.50
N THR A 154 -10.02 -5.53 -9.66
CA THR A 154 -8.60 -5.50 -10.03
C THR A 154 -8.31 -6.47 -11.18
N LEU A 155 -8.72 -7.72 -11.05
CA LEU A 155 -8.50 -8.71 -12.09
C LEU A 155 -9.28 -8.41 -13.38
N ASN A 156 -10.49 -7.85 -13.30
CA ASN A 156 -11.28 -7.45 -14.47
C ASN A 156 -10.64 -6.27 -15.23
N ARG A 157 -9.96 -5.33 -14.55
CA ARG A 157 -9.23 -4.25 -15.24
C ARG A 157 -8.12 -4.79 -16.16
N LEU A 158 -7.55 -5.94 -15.85
CA LEU A 158 -6.57 -6.63 -16.70
C LEU A 158 -7.19 -7.27 -17.95
N LYS A 159 -8.50 -7.13 -18.15
CA LYS A 159 -9.26 -7.61 -19.31
C LYS A 159 -9.02 -9.10 -19.63
N PRO A 160 -9.19 -10.01 -18.65
CA PRO A 160 -9.01 -11.43 -18.90
C PRO A 160 -10.07 -11.95 -19.88
N ARG A 161 -9.71 -12.91 -20.74
CA ARG A 161 -10.70 -13.58 -21.59
C ARG A 161 -11.78 -14.32 -20.78
N ARG A 162 -11.41 -14.84 -19.61
CA ARG A 162 -12.29 -15.53 -18.67
C ARG A 162 -11.72 -15.41 -17.26
N LEU A 163 -12.57 -15.11 -16.29
CA LEU A 163 -12.26 -15.11 -14.86
C LEU A 163 -13.01 -16.26 -14.19
N ILE A 164 -12.32 -17.08 -13.43
CA ILE A 164 -12.88 -18.19 -12.65
C ILE A 164 -12.52 -17.99 -11.19
N ILE A 165 -13.49 -18.16 -10.31
CA ILE A 165 -13.33 -18.10 -8.86
C ILE A 165 -13.60 -19.50 -8.32
N VAL A 166 -12.79 -19.93 -7.36
CA VAL A 166 -12.90 -21.22 -6.68
C VAL A 166 -12.99 -20.99 -5.19
#